data_0053d5ad7bb81315c5ff23ba346f6b53
#
_entry.id   0053d5ad7bb81315c5ff23ba346f6b53
#
_cell.length_a   1.000
_cell.length_b   1.000
_cell.length_c   1.000
_cell.angle_alpha   90.00
_cell.angle_beta   90.00
_cell.angle_gamma   90.00
#
_symmetry.space_group_name_H-M   'P 1'
#
loop_
_entity.id
_entity.type
_entity.pdbx_description
1 polymer ?
#
loop_
_entity_poly.entity_id
_entity_poly.type
_entity_poly.pdbx_seq_one_letter_code
_entity_poly.pdbx_strand_id
1 'polypeptide(L)'
;MRRALLVMTLIAGLTGPVFASAPPGTAQNFLDRVNRLKSKGPLALFDGDMKRLQAEAIAAGKSIGNQRIAAEKAGGPLPYCSPQPRVKLGQSEFIAGLEAIPAAERSRTSLRAAMFRIIQKKHPCKA
;
A
#
# COMPACT_ATOMS: atom_id res chain seq x y z
N MET A 1 -8.46 48.65 47.72
CA MET A 1 -9.03 47.37 47.25
C MET A 1 -9.13 47.41 45.74
N ARG A 2 -8.18 46.76 45.05
CA ARG A 2 -8.18 46.67 43.58
C ARG A 2 -8.63 45.26 43.18
N ARG A 3 -9.82 45.19 42.61
CA ARG A 3 -10.35 43.95 42.03
C ARG A 3 -9.77 43.81 40.62
N ALA A 4 -8.89 42.86 40.43
CA ALA A 4 -8.42 42.47 39.11
C ALA A 4 -9.44 41.52 38.48
N LEU A 5 -10.08 41.95 37.41
CA LEU A 5 -10.94 41.13 36.55
C LEU A 5 -10.01 40.33 35.61
N LEU A 6 -9.92 39.02 35.85
CA LEU A 6 -9.31 38.08 34.93
C LEU A 6 -10.29 37.82 33.79
N VAL A 7 -10.01 38.34 32.63
CA VAL A 7 -10.72 38.00 31.39
C VAL A 7 -10.11 36.72 30.87
N MET A 8 -10.82 35.63 31.05
CA MET A 8 -10.46 34.33 30.50
C MET A 8 -10.96 34.26 29.06
N THR A 9 -10.06 34.51 28.10
CA THR A 9 -10.34 34.31 26.67
C THR A 9 -10.33 32.83 26.36
N LEU A 10 -11.51 32.25 26.19
CA LEU A 10 -11.66 30.90 25.61
C LEU A 10 -11.33 30.97 24.11
N ILE A 11 -10.17 30.49 23.76
CA ILE A 11 -9.84 30.19 22.37
C ILE A 11 -10.46 28.83 22.06
N ALA A 12 -11.65 28.83 21.46
CA ALA A 12 -12.25 27.65 20.87
C ALA A 12 -11.43 27.28 19.63
N GLY A 13 -10.47 26.36 19.79
CA GLY A 13 -9.75 25.77 18.67
C GLY A 13 -10.71 24.93 17.85
N LEU A 14 -11.01 25.39 16.64
CA LEU A 14 -11.68 24.59 15.61
C LEU A 14 -10.70 23.51 15.14
N THR A 15 -10.69 22.39 15.85
CA THR A 15 -10.05 21.16 15.35
C THR A 15 -11.02 20.50 14.39
N GLY A 16 -11.00 20.94 13.12
CA GLY A 16 -11.67 20.20 12.06
C GLY A 16 -11.00 18.83 11.87
N PRO A 17 -11.74 17.81 11.34
CA PRO A 17 -11.15 16.51 11.08
C PRO A 17 -10.04 16.68 10.03
N VAL A 18 -8.80 16.47 10.45
CA VAL A 18 -7.66 16.40 9.54
C VAL A 18 -7.72 15.02 8.89
N PHE A 19 -8.20 14.95 7.66
CA PHE A 19 -8.06 13.75 6.84
C PHE A 19 -6.59 13.62 6.46
N ALA A 20 -5.83 12.93 7.30
CA ALA A 20 -4.44 12.61 7.00
C ALA A 20 -4.39 11.66 5.81
N SER A 21 -3.70 12.05 4.73
CA SER A 21 -3.38 11.17 3.62
C SER A 21 -2.55 9.99 4.13
N ALA A 22 -2.78 8.79 3.60
CA ALA A 22 -1.99 7.63 3.95
C ALA A 22 -0.50 7.87 3.61
N PRO A 23 0.44 7.41 4.47
CA PRO A 23 1.86 7.59 4.24
C PRO A 23 2.30 7.07 2.87
N PRO A 24 3.24 7.74 2.19
CA PRO A 24 3.81 7.24 0.93
C PRO A 24 4.37 5.83 1.07
N GLY A 25 4.25 5.03 0.03
CA GLY A 25 4.77 3.66 -0.01
C GLY A 25 3.90 2.62 0.70
N THR A 26 2.79 3.02 1.31
CA THR A 26 1.82 2.08 1.89
C THR A 26 0.83 1.55 0.85
N ALA A 27 0.24 0.39 1.15
CA ALA A 27 -0.81 -0.20 0.32
C ALA A 27 -2.01 0.75 0.18
N GLN A 28 -2.37 1.46 1.25
CA GLN A 28 -3.47 2.42 1.21
C GLN A 28 -3.16 3.61 0.30
N ASN A 29 -1.96 4.18 0.40
CA ASN A 29 -1.53 5.26 -0.50
C ASN A 29 -1.60 4.83 -1.97
N PHE A 30 -1.14 3.62 -2.27
CA PHE A 30 -1.21 3.06 -3.62
C PHE A 30 -2.66 2.97 -4.11
N LEU A 31 -3.57 2.42 -3.31
CA LEU A 31 -5.00 2.31 -3.65
C LEU A 31 -5.66 3.68 -3.84
N ASP A 32 -5.36 4.64 -2.99
CA ASP A 32 -5.92 6.00 -3.09
C ASP A 32 -5.52 6.64 -4.43
N ARG A 33 -4.27 6.45 -4.84
CA ARG A 33 -3.76 6.94 -6.13
C ARG A 33 -4.40 6.22 -7.31
N VAL A 34 -4.57 4.90 -7.22
CA VAL A 34 -5.31 4.11 -8.24
C VAL A 34 -6.75 4.61 -8.38
N ASN A 35 -7.44 4.80 -7.26
CA ASN A 35 -8.82 5.27 -7.26
C ASN A 35 -8.95 6.69 -7.83
N ARG A 36 -7.99 7.56 -7.53
CA ARG A 36 -7.91 8.89 -8.12
C ARG A 36 -7.74 8.82 -9.64
N LEU A 37 -6.91 7.93 -10.16
CA LEU A 37 -6.76 7.73 -11.60
C LEU A 37 -8.03 7.17 -12.24
N LYS A 38 -8.68 6.22 -11.59
CA LYS A 38 -9.97 5.68 -12.07
C LYS A 38 -11.02 6.78 -12.22
N SER A 39 -11.06 7.74 -11.31
CA SER A 39 -12.02 8.85 -11.36
C SER A 39 -11.78 9.80 -12.54
N LYS A 40 -10.58 9.81 -13.11
CA LYS A 40 -10.23 10.62 -14.29
C LYS A 40 -10.68 9.99 -15.62
N GLY A 41 -11.09 8.71 -15.60
CA GLY A 41 -11.47 7.99 -16.81
C GLY A 41 -10.35 7.96 -17.85
N PRO A 42 -10.64 8.23 -19.16
CA PRO A 42 -9.64 8.18 -20.23
C PRO A 42 -8.47 9.16 -20.03
N LEU A 43 -8.66 10.25 -19.30
CA LEU A 43 -7.62 11.24 -19.02
C LEU A 43 -6.49 10.68 -18.12
N ALA A 44 -6.74 9.57 -17.41
CA ALA A 44 -5.74 8.91 -16.60
C ALA A 44 -4.51 8.45 -17.41
N LEU A 45 -4.68 8.17 -18.70
CA LEU A 45 -3.57 7.76 -19.57
C LEU A 45 -2.50 8.85 -19.73
N PHE A 46 -2.87 10.11 -19.52
CA PHE A 46 -1.96 11.25 -19.59
C PHE A 46 -1.42 11.68 -18.23
N ASP A 47 -1.85 11.00 -17.15
CA ASP A 47 -1.37 11.30 -15.80
C ASP A 47 -0.02 10.61 -15.56
N GLY A 48 0.99 11.41 -15.18
CA GLY A 48 2.32 10.87 -14.86
C GLY A 48 2.34 9.89 -13.68
N ASP A 49 1.33 9.92 -12.82
CA ASP A 49 1.25 9.01 -11.68
C ASP A 49 0.96 7.57 -12.09
N MET A 50 0.31 7.35 -13.24
CA MET A 50 0.11 5.99 -13.76
C MET A 50 1.44 5.26 -13.95
N LYS A 51 2.43 5.92 -14.56
CA LYS A 51 3.76 5.33 -14.76
C LYS A 51 4.48 5.07 -13.43
N ARG A 52 4.32 5.97 -12.46
CA ARG A 52 4.90 5.80 -11.13
C ARG A 52 4.28 4.61 -10.40
N LEU A 53 2.97 4.46 -10.43
CA LEU A 53 2.28 3.32 -9.84
C LEU A 53 2.73 1.99 -10.46
N GLN A 54 2.86 1.95 -11.78
CA GLN A 54 3.39 0.77 -12.48
C GLN A 54 4.81 0.45 -12.03
N ALA A 55 5.68 1.46 -11.96
CA ALA A 55 7.07 1.29 -11.53
C ALA A 55 7.16 0.80 -10.08
N GLU A 56 6.33 1.32 -9.18
CA GLU A 56 6.27 0.89 -7.78
C GLU A 56 5.83 -0.58 -7.66
N ALA A 57 4.79 -0.98 -8.40
CA ALA A 57 4.32 -2.36 -8.42
C ALA A 57 5.37 -3.32 -8.98
N ILE A 58 6.03 -2.94 -10.08
CA ILE A 58 7.10 -3.74 -10.69
C ILE A 58 8.29 -3.88 -9.73
N ALA A 59 8.69 -2.80 -9.07
CA ALA A 59 9.79 -2.82 -8.11
C ALA A 59 9.48 -3.73 -6.91
N ALA A 60 8.26 -3.67 -6.39
CA ALA A 60 7.80 -4.55 -5.32
C ALA A 60 7.84 -6.03 -5.75
N GLY A 61 7.29 -6.34 -6.91
CA GLY A 61 7.29 -7.70 -7.45
C GLY A 61 8.70 -8.24 -7.70
N LYS A 62 9.59 -7.42 -8.25
CA LYS A 62 10.99 -7.78 -8.46
C LYS A 62 11.73 -8.06 -7.15
N SER A 63 11.51 -7.24 -6.13
CA SER A 63 12.10 -7.44 -4.81
C SER A 63 11.65 -8.78 -4.19
N ILE A 64 10.38 -9.10 -4.30
CA ILE A 64 9.80 -10.36 -3.79
C ILE A 64 10.38 -11.57 -4.55
N GLY A 65 10.46 -11.49 -5.88
CA GLY A 65 11.04 -12.53 -6.70
C GLY A 65 12.52 -12.77 -6.38
N ASN A 66 13.28 -11.72 -6.15
CA ASN A 66 14.69 -11.82 -5.76
C ASN A 66 14.86 -12.49 -4.39
N GLN A 67 13.96 -12.22 -3.45
CA GLN A 67 13.95 -12.87 -2.14
C GLN A 67 13.74 -14.39 -2.28
N ARG A 68 12.83 -14.81 -3.13
CA ARG A 68 12.60 -16.23 -3.38
C ARG A 68 13.82 -16.90 -4.02
N ILE A 69 14.42 -16.28 -5.01
CA ILE A 69 15.62 -16.80 -5.67
C ILE A 69 16.77 -16.93 -4.66
N ALA A 70 16.96 -15.94 -3.79
CA ALA A 70 17.98 -16.00 -2.74
C ALA A 70 17.72 -17.14 -1.75
N ALA A 71 16.48 -17.34 -1.34
CA ALA A 71 16.09 -18.44 -0.44
C ALA A 71 16.34 -19.81 -1.10
N GLU A 72 16.03 -19.95 -2.37
CA GLU A 72 16.28 -21.18 -3.14
C GLU A 72 17.78 -21.50 -3.24
N LYS A 73 18.61 -20.50 -3.55
CA LYS A 73 20.07 -20.66 -3.60
C LYS A 73 20.68 -21.03 -2.25
N ALA A 74 20.12 -20.49 -1.16
CA ALA A 74 20.58 -20.80 0.19
C ALA A 74 20.10 -22.15 0.71
N GLY A 75 19.19 -22.85 -0.02
CA GLY A 75 18.61 -24.11 0.42
C GLY A 75 17.67 -23.97 1.62
N GLY A 76 17.23 -22.75 1.91
CA GLY A 76 16.30 -22.47 3.01
C GLY A 76 14.83 -22.62 2.61
N PRO A 77 13.91 -22.40 3.58
CA PRO A 77 12.48 -22.45 3.29
C PRO A 77 12.10 -21.35 2.30
N LEU A 78 11.26 -21.71 1.32
CA LEU A 78 10.79 -20.75 0.32
C LEU A 78 9.72 -19.84 0.92
N PRO A 79 9.74 -18.54 0.61
CA PRO A 79 8.73 -17.60 1.09
C PRO A 79 7.35 -17.82 0.47
N TYR A 80 7.28 -18.44 -0.71
CA TYR A 80 6.07 -18.91 -1.40
C TYR A 80 6.46 -19.99 -2.42
N CYS A 81 5.50 -20.80 -2.83
CA CYS A 81 5.74 -21.97 -3.68
C CYS A 81 5.00 -21.86 -5.01
N SER A 82 5.46 -20.97 -5.88
CA SER A 82 4.99 -20.88 -7.27
C SER A 82 5.78 -21.81 -8.18
N PRO A 83 5.19 -22.26 -9.32
CA PRO A 83 5.89 -23.06 -10.32
C PRO A 83 7.13 -22.34 -10.89
N GLN A 84 7.12 -21.01 -10.89
CA GLN A 84 8.19 -20.17 -11.38
C GLN A 84 8.57 -19.12 -10.34
N PRO A 85 9.84 -18.66 -10.30
CA PRO A 85 10.29 -17.61 -9.36
C PRO A 85 9.53 -16.29 -9.49
N ARG A 86 9.10 -15.96 -10.71
CA ARG A 86 8.32 -14.76 -11.01
C ARG A 86 6.85 -15.11 -11.11
N VAL A 87 6.06 -14.57 -10.22
CA VAL A 87 4.62 -14.74 -10.22
C VAL A 87 3.99 -13.73 -11.18
N LYS A 88 3.11 -14.20 -12.04
CA LYS A 88 2.23 -13.33 -12.81
C LYS A 88 1.04 -12.96 -11.93
N LEU A 89 0.96 -11.69 -11.58
CA LEU A 89 -0.14 -11.11 -10.82
C LEU A 89 -0.87 -10.12 -11.71
N GLY A 90 -2.11 -10.44 -12.04
CA GLY A 90 -2.96 -9.57 -12.86
C GLY A 90 -3.28 -8.27 -12.11
N GLN A 91 -3.49 -7.18 -12.85
CA GLN A 91 -3.82 -5.89 -12.25
C GLN A 91 -5.07 -5.95 -11.38
N SER A 92 -6.16 -6.53 -11.89
CA SER A 92 -7.41 -6.67 -11.14
C SER A 92 -7.26 -7.55 -9.91
N GLU A 93 -6.51 -8.63 -10.03
CA GLU A 93 -6.20 -9.55 -8.93
C GLU A 93 -5.40 -8.85 -7.83
N PHE A 94 -4.41 -8.05 -8.22
CA PHE A 94 -3.60 -7.28 -7.28
C PHE A 94 -4.43 -6.23 -6.53
N ILE A 95 -5.22 -5.45 -7.26
CA ILE A 95 -6.09 -4.45 -6.63
C ILE A 95 -7.10 -5.09 -5.69
N ALA A 96 -7.77 -6.17 -6.11
CA ALA A 96 -8.70 -6.91 -5.25
C ALA A 96 -8.01 -7.47 -3.99
N GLY A 97 -6.78 -7.95 -4.13
CA GLY A 97 -5.97 -8.43 -3.00
C GLY A 97 -5.62 -7.31 -2.02
N LEU A 98 -5.30 -6.12 -2.50
CA LEU A 98 -5.08 -4.95 -1.64
C LEU A 98 -6.36 -4.53 -0.91
N GLU A 99 -7.48 -4.51 -1.61
CA GLU A 99 -8.80 -4.17 -1.04
C GLU A 99 -9.25 -5.17 0.04
N ALA A 100 -8.84 -6.43 -0.07
CA ALA A 100 -9.13 -7.47 0.92
C ALA A 100 -8.40 -7.27 2.26
N ILE A 101 -7.32 -6.49 2.28
CA ILE A 101 -6.64 -6.13 3.53
C ILE A 101 -7.45 -5.05 4.23
N PRO A 102 -7.75 -5.20 5.55
CA PRO A 102 -8.48 -4.17 6.29
C PRO A 102 -7.83 -2.78 6.16
N ALA A 103 -8.64 -1.73 6.00
CA ALA A 103 -8.17 -0.37 5.76
C ALA A 103 -7.18 0.12 6.83
N ALA A 104 -7.41 -0.22 8.10
CA ALA A 104 -6.50 0.14 9.20
C ALA A 104 -5.11 -0.52 9.05
N GLU A 105 -5.05 -1.72 8.50
CA GLU A 105 -3.77 -2.40 8.22
C GLU A 105 -3.09 -1.82 6.97
N ARG A 106 -3.85 -1.53 5.92
CA ARG A 106 -3.30 -0.99 4.66
C ARG A 106 -2.48 0.27 4.86
N SER A 107 -2.90 1.14 5.79
CA SER A 107 -2.19 2.38 6.11
C SER A 107 -0.86 2.17 6.82
N ARG A 108 -0.63 0.97 7.35
CA ARG A 108 0.58 0.59 8.08
C ARG A 108 1.39 -0.50 7.38
N THR A 109 0.92 -0.98 6.24
CA THR A 109 1.54 -2.04 5.48
C THR A 109 2.18 -1.46 4.22
N SER A 110 3.46 -1.73 3.98
CA SER A 110 4.11 -1.32 2.75
C SER A 110 3.47 -2.02 1.55
N LEU A 111 3.56 -1.40 0.38
CA LEU A 111 3.09 -2.00 -0.87
C LEU A 111 3.73 -3.37 -1.10
N ARG A 112 5.04 -3.47 -0.84
CA ARG A 112 5.79 -4.73 -0.97
C ARG A 112 5.25 -5.80 -0.02
N ALA A 113 5.05 -5.48 1.25
CA ALA A 113 4.53 -6.42 2.23
C ALA A 113 3.11 -6.87 1.90
N ALA A 114 2.27 -5.97 1.40
CA ALA A 114 0.92 -6.29 0.95
C ALA A 114 0.94 -7.22 -0.28
N MET A 115 1.76 -6.90 -1.28
CA MET A 115 1.94 -7.76 -2.45
C MET A 115 2.47 -9.15 -2.07
N PHE A 116 3.41 -9.20 -1.15
CA PHE A 116 3.96 -10.45 -0.63
C PHE A 116 2.88 -11.34 -0.01
N ARG A 117 2.00 -10.78 0.82
CA ARG A 117 0.85 -11.51 1.38
C ARG A 117 -0.08 -12.06 0.30
N ILE A 118 -0.34 -11.28 -0.74
CA ILE A 118 -1.19 -11.69 -1.88
C ILE A 118 -0.55 -12.87 -2.61
N ILE A 119 0.74 -12.80 -2.86
CA ILE A 119 1.50 -13.86 -3.53
C ILE A 119 1.55 -15.14 -2.68
N GLN A 120 1.78 -15.00 -1.37
CA GLN A 120 1.77 -16.14 -0.44
C GLN A 120 0.41 -16.84 -0.40
N LYS A 121 -0.67 -16.06 -0.44
CA LYS A 121 -2.03 -16.61 -0.48
C LYS A 121 -2.33 -17.31 -1.79
N LYS A 122 -1.81 -16.81 -2.90
CA LYS A 122 -1.97 -17.40 -4.23
C LYS A 122 -1.15 -18.68 -4.40
N HIS A 123 0.04 -18.70 -3.85
CA HIS A 123 1.01 -19.78 -3.96
C HIS A 123 1.54 -20.23 -2.59
N PRO A 124 0.67 -20.77 -1.73
CA PRO A 124 1.12 -21.23 -0.43
C PRO A 124 2.07 -22.42 -0.57
N CYS A 125 3.07 -22.48 0.31
CA CYS A 125 3.87 -23.68 0.47
C CYS A 125 3.12 -24.68 1.33
N LYS A 126 2.98 -25.90 0.83
CA LYS A 126 2.39 -26.98 1.61
C LYS A 126 3.38 -27.43 2.68
N ALA A 127 2.87 -27.53 3.90
CA ALA A 127 3.64 -28.10 4.99
C ALA A 127 3.87 -29.61 4.76
#